data_2dd447ea810026b85eec50dda0520e12
#
_entry.id   2dd447ea810026b85eec50dda0520e12
#
_cell.length_a   1.000
_cell.length_b   1.000
_cell.length_c   1.000
_cell.angle_alpha   90.00
_cell.angle_beta   90.00
_cell.angle_gamma   90.00
#
_symmetry.space_group_name_H-M   'P 1'
#
loop_
_entity.id
_entity.type
_entity.pdbx_description
1 polymer ?
#
loop_
_entity_poly.entity_id
_entity_poly.type
_entity_poly.pdbx_seq_one_letter_code
_entity_poly.pdbx_strand_id
1 'polypeptide(L)'
;SDFSMTFLNNSTEICTNDAFTNIPIRRNYRTNVSGNLLTKQGTINVTIDPEFEQPDLNDYPELRAALANGGSVALSEDVTISAPLVVESGKTVEIDLNGHDIINTTSLPDTDPRYGNTTVFEVKGDATLNIKGDGDVKAIGTNLNEDGYRMAVYAYGDAQVNIYGGNFSNDQDYNNHQAQLDLIYADQNAVINIYGGTFESKSANDRGYWVLNLKDGSNAAINVYGGTFVNFDPSNSMTENPVKNFVVATSTTVKVSEDPQPNGSYEVVPEGGVVSVPIEVNDAESLIEALSNPVVANIEVASSIDLSEKSAEELTFEEYKTIDIKEGV
;
A
#
# COMPACT_ATOMS: atom_id res chain seq x y z
N SER A 1 6.16 0.73 37.37
CA SER A 1 7.39 1.51 37.61
C SER A 1 7.10 2.68 38.53
N ASP A 2 8.11 3.03 39.33
CA ASP A 2 8.03 4.16 40.25
C ASP A 2 9.02 5.22 39.77
N PHE A 3 8.64 6.48 39.87
CA PHE A 3 9.50 7.62 39.57
C PHE A 3 9.11 8.84 40.39
N SER A 4 9.98 9.82 40.46
CA SER A 4 9.69 11.11 41.09
C SER A 4 9.94 12.24 40.11
N MET A 5 9.20 13.33 40.27
CA MET A 5 9.39 14.56 39.51
C MET A 5 9.77 15.68 40.45
N THR A 6 10.88 16.34 40.19
CA THR A 6 11.30 17.55 40.90
C THR A 6 11.11 18.76 40.02
N PHE A 7 10.35 19.74 40.49
CA PHE A 7 10.12 21.00 39.82
C PHE A 7 11.08 22.07 40.36
N LEU A 8 11.78 22.72 39.46
CA LEU A 8 12.79 23.73 39.81
C LEU A 8 12.41 25.10 39.24
N ASN A 9 12.73 26.16 39.98
CA ASN A 9 12.77 27.51 39.47
C ASN A 9 14.20 28.05 39.60
N ASN A 10 14.86 28.27 38.47
CA ASN A 10 16.26 28.72 38.43
C ASN A 10 17.17 27.92 39.38
N SER A 11 17.10 26.58 39.30
CA SER A 11 17.84 25.63 40.14
C SER A 11 17.41 25.55 41.62
N THR A 12 16.36 26.26 42.01
CA THR A 12 15.78 26.13 43.35
C THR A 12 14.57 25.18 43.28
N GLU A 13 14.60 24.13 44.11
CA GLU A 13 13.50 23.18 44.17
C GLU A 13 12.21 23.87 44.69
N ILE A 14 11.14 23.79 43.90
CA ILE A 14 9.80 24.20 44.26
C ILE A 14 9.08 23.06 44.97
N CYS A 15 9.10 21.91 44.35
CA CYS A 15 8.38 20.72 44.81
C CYS A 15 8.99 19.47 44.22
N THR A 16 9.07 18.42 45.02
CA THR A 16 9.31 17.04 44.53
C THR A 16 8.03 16.23 44.76
N ASN A 17 7.49 15.67 43.68
CA ASN A 17 6.37 14.76 43.74
C ASN A 17 6.87 13.31 43.57
N ASP A 18 6.67 12.50 44.60
CA ASP A 18 7.07 11.09 44.67
C ASP A 18 5.86 10.15 44.69
N ALA A 19 4.67 10.67 44.37
CA ALA A 19 3.42 9.89 44.37
C ALA A 19 3.26 8.97 43.14
N PHE A 20 4.24 8.96 42.25
CA PHE A 20 4.22 8.13 41.03
C PHE A 20 4.69 6.72 41.30
N THR A 21 3.86 5.96 42.04
CA THR A 21 4.12 4.56 42.38
C THR A 21 3.24 3.62 41.56
N ASN A 22 3.78 2.47 41.19
CA ASN A 22 3.07 1.44 40.42
C ASN A 22 2.47 1.97 39.09
N ILE A 23 3.12 2.97 38.48
CA ILE A 23 2.68 3.47 37.17
C ILE A 23 2.83 2.34 36.14
N PRO A 24 1.76 1.91 35.49
CA PRO A 24 1.82 0.90 34.47
C PRO A 24 2.57 1.44 33.25
N ILE A 25 3.64 0.77 32.87
CA ILE A 25 4.40 1.06 31.65
C ILE A 25 4.34 -0.20 30.81
N ARG A 26 3.79 -0.07 29.62
CA ARG A 26 3.75 -1.13 28.63
C ARG A 26 4.64 -0.75 27.46
N ARG A 27 5.41 -1.68 26.94
CA ARG A 27 6.24 -1.46 25.78
C ARG A 27 5.36 -1.07 24.59
N ASN A 28 5.73 -0.03 23.88
CA ASN A 28 4.99 0.54 22.74
C ASN A 28 3.62 1.16 23.09
N TYR A 29 3.43 1.55 24.34
CA TYR A 29 2.28 2.34 24.77
C TYR A 29 2.76 3.61 25.46
N ARG A 30 2.08 4.73 25.16
CA ARG A 30 2.30 5.96 25.88
C ARG A 30 1.50 5.95 27.17
N THR A 31 2.19 6.11 28.30
CA THR A 31 1.54 6.29 29.59
C THR A 31 1.42 7.76 29.88
N ASN A 32 0.20 8.30 29.83
CA ASN A 32 -0.08 9.67 30.20
C ASN A 32 -0.39 9.75 31.70
N VAL A 33 0.32 10.61 32.40
CA VAL A 33 0.09 10.89 33.82
C VAL A 33 -0.38 12.34 33.91
N SER A 34 -1.60 12.53 34.37
CA SER A 34 -2.21 13.86 34.53
C SER A 34 -2.71 14.07 35.95
N GLY A 35 -2.74 15.29 36.38
CA GLY A 35 -3.21 15.66 37.70
C GLY A 35 -2.52 16.94 38.21
N ASN A 36 -2.68 17.25 39.48
CA ASN A 36 -1.97 18.34 40.09
C ASN A 36 -0.54 17.91 40.49
N LEU A 37 0.40 18.09 39.57
CA LEU A 37 1.77 17.61 39.71
C LEU A 37 2.62 18.42 40.70
N LEU A 38 2.16 19.61 41.10
CA LEU A 38 2.87 20.51 42.03
C LEU A 38 2.49 20.27 43.49
N THR A 39 1.60 19.37 43.80
CA THR A 39 1.19 19.05 45.18
C THR A 39 1.35 17.54 45.44
N LYS A 40 1.80 17.22 46.66
CA LYS A 40 1.92 15.81 47.11
C LYS A 40 0.56 15.14 47.39
N GLN A 41 -0.52 15.91 47.40
CA GLN A 41 -1.88 15.45 47.63
C GLN A 41 -2.71 15.75 46.38
N GLY A 42 -3.08 14.74 45.67
CA GLY A 42 -3.96 14.86 44.51
C GLY A 42 -4.18 13.50 43.84
N THR A 43 -5.30 13.39 43.18
CA THR A 43 -5.56 12.21 42.35
C THR A 43 -4.71 12.30 41.09
N ILE A 44 -3.85 11.32 40.89
CA ILE A 44 -3.11 11.16 39.64
C ILE A 44 -3.95 10.24 38.74
N ASN A 45 -4.34 10.75 37.59
CA ASN A 45 -4.97 9.93 36.57
C ASN A 45 -3.89 9.37 35.66
N VAL A 46 -3.89 8.06 35.52
CA VAL A 46 -2.99 7.36 34.61
C VAL A 46 -3.83 6.79 33.48
N THR A 47 -3.54 7.19 32.28
CA THR A 47 -4.16 6.64 31.09
C THR A 47 -3.08 5.96 30.25
N ILE A 48 -3.30 4.72 29.89
CA ILE A 48 -2.49 4.05 28.88
C ILE A 48 -3.14 4.39 27.54
N ASP A 49 -2.45 5.17 26.75
CA ASP A 49 -2.95 5.63 25.46
C ASP A 49 -2.66 4.57 24.41
N PRO A 50 -3.69 4.00 23.77
CA PRO A 50 -3.50 3.03 22.70
C PRO A 50 -2.85 3.63 21.43
N GLU A 51 -2.66 4.96 21.35
CA GLU A 51 -1.94 5.57 20.23
C GLU A 51 -0.51 5.04 20.04
N PHE A 52 0.04 4.30 20.99
CA PHE A 52 1.30 3.57 20.81
C PHE A 52 1.15 2.22 20.11
N GLU A 53 -0.04 1.83 19.69
CA GLU A 53 -0.21 0.79 18.66
C GLU A 53 0.13 1.34 17.27
N GLN A 54 0.10 2.65 17.08
CA GLN A 54 0.62 3.34 15.92
C GLN A 54 2.17 3.37 15.95
N PRO A 55 2.83 3.45 14.81
CA PRO A 55 4.28 3.71 14.76
C PRO A 55 4.62 5.02 15.47
N ASP A 56 5.88 5.16 15.87
CA ASP A 56 6.35 6.45 16.40
C ASP A 56 6.32 7.49 15.27
N LEU A 57 5.32 8.34 15.30
CA LEU A 57 5.10 9.43 14.34
C LEU A 57 5.42 10.80 14.96
N ASN A 58 6.31 10.85 15.97
CA ASN A 58 6.69 12.13 16.57
C ASN A 58 7.37 13.06 15.57
N ASP A 59 8.09 12.49 14.61
CA ASP A 59 8.74 13.23 13.53
C ASP A 59 7.75 13.62 12.41
N TYR A 60 6.54 13.03 12.38
CA TYR A 60 5.50 13.25 11.37
C TYR A 60 4.18 13.73 12.00
N PRO A 61 4.17 14.91 12.65
CA PRO A 61 3.04 15.35 13.48
C PRO A 61 1.74 15.55 12.69
N GLU A 62 1.81 15.92 11.43
CA GLU A 62 0.65 16.13 10.56
C GLU A 62 0.00 14.80 10.17
N LEU A 63 0.81 13.80 9.79
CA LEU A 63 0.32 12.45 9.52
C LEU A 63 -0.30 11.84 10.78
N ARG A 64 0.37 11.99 11.92
CA ARG A 64 -0.17 11.55 13.21
C ARG A 64 -1.51 12.20 13.53
N ALA A 65 -1.64 13.51 13.30
CA ALA A 65 -2.88 14.23 13.54
C ALA A 65 -4.01 13.76 12.61
N ALA A 66 -3.72 13.51 11.34
CA ALA A 66 -4.69 12.99 10.38
C ALA A 66 -5.18 11.59 10.78
N LEU A 67 -4.29 10.69 11.16
CA LEU A 67 -4.66 9.34 11.63
C LEU A 67 -5.48 9.37 12.92
N ALA A 68 -5.10 10.24 13.88
CA ALA A 68 -5.77 10.34 15.18
C ALA A 68 -7.15 10.98 15.09
N ASN A 69 -7.34 11.98 14.26
CA ASN A 69 -8.55 12.82 14.24
C ASN A 69 -9.40 12.67 12.98
N GLY A 70 -8.86 12.04 11.93
CA GLY A 70 -9.36 12.16 10.57
C GLY A 70 -8.87 13.44 9.89
N GLY A 71 -9.13 13.58 8.61
CA GLY A 71 -8.75 14.72 7.79
C GLY A 71 -7.68 14.40 6.76
N SER A 72 -7.11 15.43 6.14
CA SER A 72 -6.18 15.29 5.02
C SER A 72 -4.76 15.71 5.43
N VAL A 73 -3.78 15.02 4.87
CA VAL A 73 -2.35 15.35 4.95
C VAL A 73 -1.70 15.21 3.58
N ALA A 74 -0.85 16.17 3.21
CA ALA A 74 0.12 16.00 2.14
C ALA A 74 1.49 15.78 2.76
N LEU A 75 2.20 14.74 2.35
CA LEU A 75 3.52 14.46 2.87
C LEU A 75 4.49 15.56 2.46
N SER A 76 5.41 15.91 3.33
CA SER A 76 6.49 16.88 3.09
C SER A 76 7.88 16.24 3.10
N GLU A 77 7.95 14.97 3.45
CA GLU A 77 9.16 14.15 3.53
C GLU A 77 8.81 12.67 3.52
N ASP A 78 9.79 11.82 3.29
CA ASP A 78 9.63 10.37 3.32
C ASP A 78 9.35 9.89 4.75
N VAL A 79 8.43 8.95 4.88
CA VAL A 79 7.97 8.41 6.16
C VAL A 79 8.47 6.98 6.33
N THR A 80 9.32 6.75 7.32
CA THR A 80 9.74 5.40 7.71
C THR A 80 9.02 4.99 8.99
N ILE A 81 8.31 3.87 8.93
CA ILE A 81 7.52 3.37 10.05
C ILE A 81 7.99 1.98 10.50
N SER A 82 7.73 1.67 11.75
CA SER A 82 8.08 0.40 12.40
C SER A 82 6.86 -0.36 12.94
N ALA A 83 5.67 0.07 12.57
CA ALA A 83 4.39 -0.59 12.81
C ALA A 83 3.37 -0.07 11.77
N PRO A 84 2.25 -0.75 11.52
CA PRO A 84 1.22 -0.28 10.60
C PRO A 84 0.66 1.09 10.96
N LEU A 85 0.35 1.89 9.93
CA LEU A 85 -0.50 3.08 10.03
C LEU A 85 -1.95 2.62 10.13
N VAL A 86 -2.55 2.76 11.30
CA VAL A 86 -3.91 2.27 11.54
C VAL A 86 -4.90 3.40 11.35
N VAL A 87 -5.88 3.21 10.45
CA VAL A 87 -7.05 4.08 10.32
C VAL A 87 -8.19 3.46 11.11
N GLU A 88 -8.48 4.05 12.27
CA GLU A 88 -9.47 3.55 13.22
C GLU A 88 -10.90 3.80 12.73
N SER A 89 -11.81 2.91 13.18
CA SER A 89 -13.25 3.01 12.90
C SER A 89 -13.80 4.43 13.14
N GLY A 90 -14.69 4.88 12.26
CA GLY A 90 -15.28 6.22 12.29
C GLY A 90 -14.37 7.33 11.78
N LYS A 91 -13.19 7.03 11.27
CA LYS A 91 -12.27 8.03 10.72
C LYS A 91 -12.31 8.03 9.20
N THR A 92 -12.20 9.23 8.64
CA THR A 92 -11.89 9.43 7.22
C THR A 92 -10.55 10.14 7.14
N VAL A 93 -9.57 9.48 6.51
CA VAL A 93 -8.21 9.99 6.34
C VAL A 93 -7.90 10.08 4.85
N GLU A 94 -7.33 11.20 4.44
CA GLU A 94 -6.79 11.38 3.10
C GLU A 94 -5.29 11.62 3.18
N ILE A 95 -4.51 10.83 2.45
CA ILE A 95 -3.06 10.96 2.35
C ILE A 95 -2.69 11.28 0.90
N ASP A 96 -2.09 12.44 0.71
CA ASP A 96 -1.42 12.81 -0.52
C ASP A 96 0.07 12.49 -0.35
N LEU A 97 0.57 11.51 -1.10
CA LEU A 97 1.98 11.11 -1.06
C LEU A 97 2.90 12.24 -1.52
N ASN A 98 2.42 13.11 -2.43
CA ASN A 98 3.11 14.33 -2.85
C ASN A 98 4.58 14.12 -3.27
N GLY A 99 4.89 12.98 -3.86
CA GLY A 99 6.24 12.58 -4.29
C GLY A 99 7.12 11.96 -3.19
N HIS A 100 6.55 11.67 -2.02
CA HIS A 100 7.25 11.08 -0.88
C HIS A 100 6.84 9.65 -0.61
N ASP A 101 7.72 8.88 0.01
CA ASP A 101 7.54 7.46 0.28
C ASP A 101 7.00 7.20 1.70
N ILE A 102 6.21 6.13 1.83
CA ILE A 102 5.88 5.52 3.13
C ILE A 102 6.41 4.10 3.14
N ILE A 103 7.38 3.83 4.01
CA ILE A 103 8.08 2.56 4.05
C ILE A 103 7.94 1.92 5.44
N ASN A 104 7.31 0.74 5.50
CA ASN A 104 7.29 -0.05 6.72
C ASN A 104 8.48 -1.00 6.76
N THR A 105 9.39 -0.73 7.72
CA THR A 105 10.62 -1.50 7.94
C THR A 105 10.52 -2.36 9.20
N THR A 106 9.32 -2.72 9.63
CA THR A 106 9.08 -3.42 10.91
C THR A 106 9.97 -4.64 11.07
N SER A 107 10.63 -4.70 12.22
CA SER A 107 11.37 -5.87 12.71
C SER A 107 10.96 -6.11 14.17
N LEU A 108 9.78 -6.71 14.36
CA LEU A 108 9.26 -6.99 15.69
C LEU A 108 9.75 -8.36 16.17
N PRO A 109 10.06 -8.53 17.46
CA PRO A 109 10.41 -9.83 18.01
C PRO A 109 9.18 -10.76 18.00
N ASP A 110 9.40 -12.06 17.97
CA ASP A 110 8.38 -13.11 17.99
C ASP A 110 7.45 -13.12 19.23
N THR A 111 7.85 -12.39 20.26
CA THR A 111 7.04 -12.18 21.47
C THR A 111 6.06 -11.01 21.37
N ASP A 112 6.14 -10.20 20.31
CA ASP A 112 5.20 -9.10 20.08
C ASP A 112 3.92 -9.65 19.42
N PRO A 113 2.71 -9.32 19.90
CA PRO A 113 1.46 -9.78 19.29
C PRO A 113 1.25 -9.29 17.85
N ARG A 114 2.02 -8.30 17.41
CA ARG A 114 2.04 -7.79 16.02
C ARG A 114 3.17 -8.41 15.21
N TYR A 115 3.82 -9.43 15.74
CA TYR A 115 4.90 -10.13 15.08
C TYR A 115 4.49 -10.59 13.68
N GLY A 116 5.35 -10.29 12.72
CA GLY A 116 5.09 -10.57 11.32
C GLY A 116 4.18 -9.59 10.60
N ASN A 117 3.51 -8.65 11.27
CA ASN A 117 2.69 -7.63 10.61
C ASN A 117 3.53 -6.43 10.18
N THR A 118 3.92 -6.42 8.92
CA THR A 118 4.63 -5.32 8.27
C THR A 118 3.74 -4.56 7.29
N THR A 119 2.43 -4.66 7.47
CA THR A 119 1.44 -3.92 6.69
C THR A 119 1.70 -2.42 6.80
N VAL A 120 1.59 -1.69 5.69
CA VAL A 120 1.75 -0.23 5.73
C VAL A 120 0.48 0.41 6.24
N PHE A 121 -0.66 0.15 5.61
CA PHE A 121 -1.96 0.66 6.03
C PHE A 121 -2.88 -0.45 6.52
N GLU A 122 -3.36 -0.31 7.75
CA GLU A 122 -4.42 -1.14 8.31
C GLU A 122 -5.67 -0.28 8.49
N VAL A 123 -6.75 -0.61 7.77
CA VAL A 123 -8.01 0.16 7.75
C VAL A 123 -9.12 -0.70 8.29
N LYS A 124 -9.76 -0.27 9.38
CA LYS A 124 -10.68 -1.14 10.11
C LYS A 124 -12.02 -0.51 10.47
N GLY A 125 -12.99 -1.38 10.73
CA GLY A 125 -14.35 -0.97 11.09
C GLY A 125 -15.05 -0.30 9.92
N ASP A 126 -15.58 0.90 10.12
CA ASP A 126 -16.22 1.75 9.11
C ASP A 126 -15.31 2.93 8.68
N ALA A 127 -14.00 2.75 8.80
CA ALA A 127 -13.03 3.76 8.41
C ALA A 127 -12.95 3.94 6.89
N THR A 128 -12.55 5.14 6.48
CA THR A 128 -12.25 5.46 5.07
C THR A 128 -10.82 5.96 4.94
N LEU A 129 -10.05 5.37 4.03
CA LEU A 129 -8.73 5.82 3.63
C LEU A 129 -8.72 6.19 2.14
N ASN A 130 -8.29 7.41 1.84
CA ASN A 130 -8.02 7.87 0.48
C ASN A 130 -6.52 8.09 0.30
N ILE A 131 -5.92 7.50 -0.74
CA ILE A 131 -4.50 7.64 -1.07
C ILE A 131 -4.39 8.23 -2.47
N LYS A 132 -3.58 9.28 -2.61
CA LYS A 132 -3.33 9.94 -3.91
C LYS A 132 -1.90 10.45 -4.02
N GLY A 133 -1.57 10.99 -5.17
CA GLY A 133 -0.24 11.52 -5.47
C GLY A 133 0.77 10.46 -5.87
N ASP A 134 1.94 10.90 -6.26
CA ASP A 134 3.08 10.04 -6.59
C ASP A 134 3.90 9.76 -5.33
N GLY A 135 4.53 8.61 -5.25
CA GLY A 135 5.35 8.15 -4.14
C GLY A 135 5.20 6.66 -3.94
N ASP A 136 6.08 6.07 -3.16
CA ASP A 136 6.11 4.64 -2.93
C ASP A 136 5.45 4.27 -1.60
N VAL A 137 4.65 3.22 -1.59
CA VAL A 137 4.08 2.59 -0.40
C VAL A 137 4.65 1.18 -0.31
N LYS A 138 5.62 0.98 0.59
CA LYS A 138 6.42 -0.26 0.64
C LYS A 138 6.31 -1.00 1.97
N ALA A 139 5.99 -2.27 1.90
CA ALA A 139 6.05 -3.21 3.03
C ALA A 139 7.33 -4.04 2.94
N ILE A 140 8.43 -3.56 3.52
CA ILE A 140 9.77 -4.19 3.42
C ILE A 140 10.30 -4.76 4.73
N GLY A 141 9.44 -5.02 5.69
CA GLY A 141 9.84 -5.52 7.00
C GLY A 141 10.71 -6.78 6.92
N THR A 142 11.72 -6.84 7.78
CA THR A 142 12.71 -7.93 7.80
C THR A 142 12.27 -9.15 8.60
N ASN A 143 11.06 -9.16 9.09
CA ASN A 143 10.58 -10.26 9.92
C ASN A 143 10.27 -11.48 9.05
N LEU A 144 11.10 -12.51 9.20
CA LEU A 144 11.22 -13.66 8.31
C LEU A 144 10.35 -14.85 8.74
N ASN A 145 9.34 -14.66 9.58
CA ASN A 145 8.49 -15.76 9.97
C ASN A 145 7.43 -16.09 8.92
N GLU A 146 7.08 -17.36 8.92
CA GLU A 146 6.21 -18.01 7.94
C GLU A 146 4.77 -17.45 7.92
N ASP A 147 4.36 -16.73 8.97
CA ASP A 147 3.01 -16.15 9.14
C ASP A 147 2.98 -14.61 8.99
N GLY A 148 4.04 -14.00 8.43
CA GLY A 148 4.15 -12.54 8.35
C GLY A 148 3.25 -11.94 7.27
N TYR A 149 2.47 -10.92 7.65
CA TYR A 149 1.71 -10.09 6.71
C TYR A 149 2.60 -8.96 6.20
N ARG A 150 2.66 -8.78 4.88
CA ARG A 150 3.46 -7.74 4.21
C ARG A 150 2.64 -7.01 3.19
N MET A 151 1.50 -6.55 3.61
CA MET A 151 0.54 -5.87 2.76
C MET A 151 0.87 -4.39 2.68
N ALA A 152 0.76 -3.80 1.50
CA ALA A 152 0.71 -2.35 1.43
C ALA A 152 -0.60 -1.83 2.03
N VAL A 153 -1.71 -2.56 1.78
CA VAL A 153 -3.03 -2.21 2.34
C VAL A 153 -3.74 -3.48 2.83
N TYR A 154 -4.20 -3.43 4.07
CA TYR A 154 -5.13 -4.38 4.65
C TYR A 154 -6.39 -3.66 5.13
N ALA A 155 -7.54 -4.03 4.58
CA ALA A 155 -8.83 -3.46 4.94
C ALA A 155 -9.78 -4.54 5.46
N TYR A 156 -10.47 -4.27 6.57
CA TYR A 156 -11.44 -5.20 7.16
C TYR A 156 -12.56 -4.49 7.93
N GLY A 157 -13.61 -5.23 8.28
CA GLY A 157 -14.85 -4.65 8.78
C GLY A 157 -15.70 -4.14 7.63
N ASP A 158 -16.24 -2.96 7.77
CA ASP A 158 -16.96 -2.20 6.73
C ASP A 158 -16.07 -1.09 6.13
N ALA A 159 -14.75 -1.27 6.20
CA ALA A 159 -13.76 -0.28 5.78
C ALA A 159 -13.85 0.01 4.27
N GLN A 160 -13.56 1.26 3.93
CA GLN A 160 -13.44 1.70 2.55
C GLN A 160 -12.04 2.26 2.27
N VAL A 161 -11.42 1.79 1.20
CA VAL A 161 -10.15 2.33 0.71
C VAL A 161 -10.29 2.76 -0.73
N ASN A 162 -9.83 3.98 -1.04
CA ASN A 162 -9.81 4.51 -2.41
C ASN A 162 -8.38 4.88 -2.77
N ILE A 163 -7.84 4.27 -3.82
CA ILE A 163 -6.47 4.47 -4.29
C ILE A 163 -6.53 5.18 -5.64
N TYR A 164 -6.02 6.41 -5.67
CA TYR A 164 -6.00 7.26 -6.87
C TYR A 164 -4.61 7.36 -7.51
N GLY A 165 -3.54 6.98 -6.79
CA GLY A 165 -2.15 7.05 -7.26
C GLY A 165 -1.20 6.37 -6.28
N GLY A 166 0.11 6.45 -6.56
CA GLY A 166 1.19 5.85 -5.78
C GLY A 166 1.67 4.52 -6.34
N ASN A 167 2.86 4.09 -5.91
CA ASN A 167 3.47 2.82 -6.27
C ASN A 167 3.46 1.89 -5.06
N PHE A 168 2.72 0.81 -5.13
CA PHE A 168 2.55 -0.12 -4.03
C PHE A 168 3.41 -1.36 -4.26
N SER A 169 4.23 -1.72 -3.27
CA SER A 169 5.04 -2.94 -3.36
C SER A 169 5.29 -3.58 -2.00
N ASN A 170 5.48 -4.90 -2.03
CA ASN A 170 6.07 -5.66 -0.94
C ASN A 170 7.42 -6.18 -1.44
N ASP A 171 8.50 -5.62 -0.92
CA ASP A 171 9.84 -6.00 -1.34
C ASP A 171 10.33 -7.16 -0.49
N GLN A 172 10.22 -8.40 -1.03
CA GLN A 172 10.83 -9.54 -0.37
C GLN A 172 11.23 -10.61 -1.37
N ASP A 173 12.50 -10.81 -1.44
CA ASP A 173 13.13 -12.01 -1.96
C ASP A 173 13.03 -13.12 -0.89
N TYR A 174 11.81 -13.65 -0.68
CA TYR A 174 11.57 -14.66 0.33
C TYR A 174 11.30 -16.02 -0.29
N ASN A 175 12.23 -16.96 -0.08
CA ASN A 175 12.16 -18.33 -0.57
C ASN A 175 11.28 -19.25 0.30
N ASN A 176 10.51 -18.73 1.24
CA ASN A 176 9.66 -19.58 2.07
C ASN A 176 8.21 -19.55 1.61
N HIS A 177 7.69 -20.71 1.29
CA HIS A 177 6.43 -20.99 0.62
C HIS A 177 5.17 -20.71 1.46
N GLN A 178 5.28 -20.22 2.69
CA GLN A 178 4.17 -20.10 3.62
C GLN A 178 3.80 -18.67 4.00
N ALA A 179 4.64 -17.68 3.70
CA ALA A 179 4.32 -16.29 4.00
C ALA A 179 3.16 -15.81 3.13
N GLN A 180 2.14 -15.25 3.74
CA GLN A 180 1.06 -14.55 3.02
C GLN A 180 1.60 -13.21 2.56
N LEU A 181 1.79 -13.08 1.27
CA LEU A 181 2.48 -11.95 0.65
C LEU A 181 1.54 -11.16 -0.23
N ASP A 182 0.28 -11.07 0.21
CA ASP A 182 -0.72 -10.22 -0.40
C ASP A 182 -0.26 -8.77 -0.39
N LEU A 183 -0.43 -8.07 -1.49
CA LEU A 183 -0.11 -6.65 -1.52
C LEU A 183 -1.29 -5.80 -1.09
N ILE A 184 -2.45 -6.04 -1.69
CA ILE A 184 -3.72 -5.37 -1.40
C ILE A 184 -4.71 -6.44 -0.96
N TYR A 185 -5.16 -6.39 0.28
CA TYR A 185 -5.97 -7.43 0.89
C TYR A 185 -7.24 -6.87 1.55
N ALA A 186 -8.36 -7.52 1.27
CA ALA A 186 -9.64 -7.14 1.86
C ALA A 186 -10.33 -8.33 2.55
N ASP A 187 -10.91 -8.08 3.72
CA ASP A 187 -11.63 -9.06 4.55
C ASP A 187 -12.98 -8.52 5.02
N GLN A 188 -13.84 -9.39 5.47
CA GLN A 188 -15.20 -9.12 5.99
C GLN A 188 -16.09 -8.46 4.94
N ASN A 189 -16.43 -7.18 5.09
CA ASN A 189 -17.25 -6.41 4.15
C ASN A 189 -16.46 -5.24 3.54
N ALA A 190 -15.15 -5.20 3.72
CA ALA A 190 -14.33 -4.09 3.26
C ALA A 190 -14.38 -3.94 1.73
N VAL A 191 -14.32 -2.70 1.27
CA VAL A 191 -14.30 -2.36 -0.16
C VAL A 191 -13.06 -1.56 -0.48
N ILE A 192 -12.28 -2.05 -1.44
CA ILE A 192 -11.11 -1.33 -1.97
C ILE A 192 -11.39 -0.95 -3.42
N ASN A 193 -11.32 0.34 -3.73
CA ASN A 193 -11.47 0.88 -5.07
C ASN A 193 -10.13 1.39 -5.57
N ILE A 194 -9.68 0.92 -6.72
CA ILE A 194 -8.41 1.28 -7.35
C ILE A 194 -8.71 2.06 -8.63
N TYR A 195 -8.38 3.34 -8.62
CA TYR A 195 -8.58 4.27 -9.76
C TYR A 195 -7.28 4.54 -10.51
N GLY A 196 -6.11 4.29 -9.88
CA GLY A 196 -4.79 4.51 -10.46
C GLY A 196 -3.70 3.94 -9.55
N GLY A 197 -2.45 4.15 -9.94
CA GLY A 197 -1.28 3.66 -9.23
C GLY A 197 -0.64 2.44 -9.88
N THR A 198 0.53 2.04 -9.37
CA THR A 198 1.26 0.85 -9.81
C THR A 198 1.34 -0.17 -8.67
N PHE A 199 1.12 -1.44 -8.98
CA PHE A 199 1.03 -2.51 -7.99
C PHE A 199 1.97 -3.66 -8.36
N GLU A 200 2.94 -3.95 -7.50
CA GLU A 200 3.92 -5.01 -7.70
C GLU A 200 4.12 -5.85 -6.44
N SER A 201 3.70 -7.12 -6.46
CA SER A 201 4.12 -8.07 -5.45
C SER A 201 5.40 -8.77 -5.93
N LYS A 202 6.52 -8.52 -5.26
CA LYS A 202 7.81 -9.15 -5.58
C LYS A 202 7.94 -10.55 -4.99
N SER A 203 6.95 -10.98 -4.25
CA SER A 203 6.92 -12.26 -3.58
C SER A 203 6.07 -13.24 -4.37
N ALA A 204 6.73 -14.15 -5.08
CA ALA A 204 6.09 -15.33 -5.65
C ALA A 204 6.12 -16.46 -4.63
N ASN A 205 4.98 -17.08 -4.38
CA ASN A 205 4.91 -18.39 -3.75
C ASN A 205 4.46 -19.45 -4.77
N ASP A 206 4.32 -20.69 -4.36
CA ASP A 206 3.86 -21.79 -5.22
C ASP A 206 2.47 -21.57 -5.85
N ARG A 207 1.73 -20.56 -5.38
CA ARG A 207 0.36 -20.22 -5.79
C ARG A 207 0.28 -19.00 -6.70
N GLY A 208 1.40 -18.32 -6.91
CA GLY A 208 1.50 -17.15 -7.80
C GLY A 208 1.78 -15.83 -7.06
N TYR A 209 1.57 -14.73 -7.77
CA TYR A 209 1.80 -13.36 -7.29
C TYR A 209 0.50 -12.80 -6.74
N TRP A 210 0.44 -12.50 -5.45
CA TRP A 210 -0.78 -12.09 -4.77
C TRP A 210 -0.84 -10.57 -4.65
N VAL A 211 -1.04 -9.93 -5.81
CA VAL A 211 -1.16 -8.47 -5.87
C VAL A 211 -2.51 -8.03 -5.30
N LEU A 212 -3.60 -8.67 -5.71
CA LEU A 212 -4.94 -8.44 -5.18
C LEU A 212 -5.46 -9.74 -4.59
N ASN A 213 -5.97 -9.71 -3.37
CA ASN A 213 -6.53 -10.90 -2.75
C ASN A 213 -7.71 -10.57 -1.82
N LEU A 214 -8.68 -11.46 -1.76
CA LEU A 214 -9.83 -11.42 -0.86
C LEU A 214 -9.75 -12.55 0.15
N LYS A 215 -10.19 -12.30 1.36
CA LYS A 215 -10.36 -13.36 2.34
C LYS A 215 -11.40 -14.36 1.88
N ASP A 216 -11.04 -15.63 1.85
CA ASP A 216 -11.95 -16.72 1.54
C ASP A 216 -13.22 -16.66 2.39
N GLY A 217 -14.39 -16.66 1.71
CA GLY A 217 -15.70 -16.66 2.37
C GLY A 217 -16.12 -15.30 2.94
N SER A 218 -15.37 -14.23 2.73
CA SER A 218 -15.77 -12.86 3.09
C SER A 218 -16.73 -12.28 2.04
N ASN A 219 -17.37 -11.14 2.40
CA ASN A 219 -18.14 -10.32 1.46
C ASN A 219 -17.32 -9.15 0.91
N ALA A 220 -16.02 -9.13 1.17
CA ALA A 220 -15.14 -8.05 0.74
C ALA A 220 -15.09 -7.93 -0.79
N ALA A 221 -14.80 -6.74 -1.27
CA ALA A 221 -14.67 -6.45 -2.69
C ALA A 221 -13.44 -5.61 -3.00
N ILE A 222 -12.79 -5.91 -4.12
CA ILE A 222 -11.78 -5.06 -4.75
C ILE A 222 -12.31 -4.72 -6.14
N ASN A 223 -12.40 -3.42 -6.45
CA ASN A 223 -12.89 -2.90 -7.72
C ASN A 223 -11.79 -2.14 -8.41
N VAL A 224 -11.36 -2.59 -9.58
CA VAL A 224 -10.29 -1.97 -10.35
C VAL A 224 -10.90 -1.16 -11.51
N TYR A 225 -10.74 0.15 -11.44
CA TYR A 225 -11.15 1.12 -12.45
C TYR A 225 -9.97 1.56 -13.33
N GLY A 226 -8.74 1.51 -12.78
CA GLY A 226 -7.52 1.91 -13.45
C GLY A 226 -6.27 1.43 -12.71
N GLY A 227 -5.09 1.69 -13.29
CA GLY A 227 -3.80 1.37 -12.68
C GLY A 227 -3.01 0.30 -13.42
N THR A 228 -1.74 0.17 -13.05
CA THR A 228 -0.78 -0.76 -13.65
C THR A 228 -0.46 -1.89 -12.69
N PHE A 229 -0.51 -3.12 -13.16
CA PHE A 229 -0.31 -4.34 -12.38
C PHE A 229 0.87 -5.13 -12.94
N VAL A 230 1.94 -5.22 -12.16
CA VAL A 230 3.18 -5.87 -12.55
C VAL A 230 3.10 -7.36 -12.20
N ASN A 231 3.36 -8.21 -13.19
CA ASN A 231 3.31 -9.68 -13.08
C ASN A 231 1.95 -10.24 -12.61
N PHE A 232 0.86 -9.52 -12.89
CA PHE A 232 -0.47 -9.86 -12.40
C PHE A 232 -1.55 -9.39 -13.38
N ASP A 233 -2.45 -10.29 -13.76
CA ASP A 233 -3.64 -9.96 -14.56
C ASP A 233 -4.86 -9.75 -13.65
N PRO A 234 -5.30 -8.51 -13.41
CA PRO A 234 -6.44 -8.24 -12.53
C PRO A 234 -7.79 -8.68 -13.11
N SER A 235 -7.87 -8.96 -14.41
CA SER A 235 -9.08 -9.48 -15.06
C SER A 235 -9.21 -11.00 -14.96
N ASN A 236 -8.11 -11.70 -14.65
CA ASN A 236 -8.03 -13.14 -14.59
C ASN A 236 -7.18 -13.62 -13.40
N SER A 237 -7.52 -13.16 -12.22
CA SER A 237 -6.75 -13.46 -11.01
C SER A 237 -6.84 -14.94 -10.64
N MET A 238 -5.72 -15.64 -10.76
CA MET A 238 -5.55 -17.05 -10.41
C MET A 238 -5.37 -17.27 -8.90
N THR A 239 -5.20 -16.20 -8.11
CA THR A 239 -5.08 -16.28 -6.65
C THR A 239 -6.41 -16.59 -5.99
N GLU A 240 -7.52 -16.29 -6.66
CA GLU A 240 -8.87 -16.57 -6.21
C GLU A 240 -9.37 -17.94 -6.70
N ASN A 241 -10.19 -18.60 -5.91
CA ASN A 241 -10.84 -19.86 -6.30
C ASN A 241 -12.37 -19.78 -6.04
N PRO A 242 -13.22 -19.65 -7.07
CA PRO A 242 -12.86 -19.65 -8.50
C PRO A 242 -12.08 -18.39 -8.94
N VAL A 243 -11.37 -18.50 -10.06
CA VAL A 243 -10.71 -17.35 -10.71
C VAL A 243 -11.60 -16.13 -10.77
N LYS A 244 -11.08 -14.96 -10.41
CA LYS A 244 -11.85 -13.75 -10.29
C LYS A 244 -11.38 -12.66 -11.24
N ASN A 245 -12.34 -11.92 -11.78
CA ASN A 245 -12.13 -10.65 -12.45
C ASN A 245 -12.39 -9.52 -11.45
N PHE A 246 -11.36 -8.71 -11.15
CA PHE A 246 -11.47 -7.53 -10.30
C PHE A 246 -11.78 -6.25 -11.08
N VAL A 247 -11.65 -6.28 -12.42
CA VAL A 247 -11.86 -5.11 -13.27
C VAL A 247 -13.35 -4.84 -13.44
N VAL A 248 -13.75 -3.60 -13.24
CA VAL A 248 -15.15 -3.18 -13.38
C VAL A 248 -15.58 -3.17 -14.84
N ALA A 249 -16.89 -3.30 -15.09
CA ALA A 249 -17.45 -3.42 -16.46
C ALA A 249 -17.22 -2.17 -17.34
N THR A 250 -16.86 -1.03 -16.75
CA THR A 250 -16.56 0.22 -17.46
C THR A 250 -15.07 0.42 -17.74
N SER A 251 -14.27 -0.61 -17.52
CA SER A 251 -12.83 -0.60 -17.74
C SER A 251 -12.39 -1.86 -18.48
N THR A 252 -11.27 -1.78 -19.14
CA THR A 252 -10.65 -2.89 -19.89
C THR A 252 -9.22 -3.09 -19.43
N THR A 253 -8.73 -4.32 -19.59
CA THR A 253 -7.35 -4.70 -19.26
C THR A 253 -6.55 -4.86 -20.54
N VAL A 254 -5.39 -4.24 -20.59
CA VAL A 254 -4.45 -4.32 -21.70
C VAL A 254 -3.12 -4.85 -21.18
N LYS A 255 -2.60 -5.90 -21.81
CA LYS A 255 -1.26 -6.38 -21.51
C LYS A 255 -0.24 -5.43 -22.11
N VAL A 256 0.60 -4.83 -21.28
CA VAL A 256 1.57 -3.80 -21.70
C VAL A 256 3.01 -4.32 -21.75
N SER A 257 3.28 -5.48 -21.15
CA SER A 257 4.58 -6.14 -21.22
C SER A 257 4.45 -7.65 -20.98
N GLU A 258 5.27 -8.44 -21.66
CA GLU A 258 5.43 -9.89 -21.37
C GLU A 258 6.28 -10.14 -20.12
N ASP A 259 7.00 -9.14 -19.65
CA ASP A 259 7.81 -9.21 -18.44
C ASP A 259 7.19 -8.39 -17.29
N PRO A 260 7.47 -8.78 -16.03
CA PRO A 260 8.19 -9.98 -15.61
C PRO A 260 7.35 -11.25 -15.77
N GLN A 261 8.04 -12.36 -16.03
CA GLN A 261 7.42 -13.66 -16.09
C GLN A 261 6.96 -14.14 -14.70
N PRO A 262 5.91 -14.99 -14.56
CA PRO A 262 5.24 -15.71 -15.67
C PRO A 262 4.05 -14.97 -16.30
N ASN A 263 3.56 -13.85 -15.71
CA ASN A 263 2.27 -13.29 -16.11
C ASN A 263 2.39 -12.08 -17.04
N GLY A 264 3.52 -11.35 -17.02
CA GLY A 264 3.64 -10.06 -17.70
C GLY A 264 2.95 -8.92 -16.92
N SER A 265 2.93 -7.74 -17.50
CA SER A 265 2.34 -6.54 -16.88
C SER A 265 1.10 -6.09 -17.62
N TYR A 266 0.13 -5.57 -16.86
CA TYR A 266 -1.17 -5.15 -17.37
C TYR A 266 -1.50 -3.75 -16.91
N GLU A 267 -2.14 -2.97 -17.77
CA GLU A 267 -2.78 -1.71 -17.44
C GLU A 267 -4.29 -1.84 -17.55
N VAL A 268 -5.00 -1.33 -16.54
CA VAL A 268 -6.45 -1.20 -16.56
C VAL A 268 -6.79 0.23 -16.89
N VAL A 269 -7.57 0.43 -17.95
CA VAL A 269 -8.00 1.74 -18.42
C VAL A 269 -9.52 1.80 -18.51
N PRO A 270 -10.14 2.98 -18.27
CA PRO A 270 -11.57 3.16 -18.52
C PRO A 270 -11.92 2.81 -19.96
N GLU A 271 -13.15 2.36 -20.20
CA GLU A 271 -13.62 2.09 -21.56
C GLU A 271 -13.46 3.36 -22.45
N GLY A 272 -12.75 3.22 -23.57
CA GLY A 272 -12.36 4.36 -24.40
C GLY A 272 -11.18 5.19 -23.87
N GLY A 273 -10.57 4.79 -22.74
CA GLY A 273 -9.32 5.36 -22.24
C GLY A 273 -8.11 4.91 -23.07
N VAL A 274 -6.98 5.56 -22.81
CA VAL A 274 -5.72 5.30 -23.51
C VAL A 274 -4.70 4.75 -22.53
N VAL A 275 -3.95 3.72 -22.93
CA VAL A 275 -2.86 3.16 -22.13
C VAL A 275 -1.78 4.22 -21.91
N SER A 276 -1.42 4.47 -20.67
CA SER A 276 -0.47 5.53 -20.29
C SER A 276 0.99 5.11 -20.47
N VAL A 277 1.28 3.82 -20.33
CA VAL A 277 2.64 3.28 -20.52
C VAL A 277 2.83 2.82 -21.98
N PRO A 278 4.02 2.97 -22.56
CA PRO A 278 4.30 2.41 -23.88
C PRO A 278 4.18 0.89 -23.88
N ILE A 279 3.53 0.34 -24.89
CA ILE A 279 3.54 -1.13 -25.11
C ILE A 279 4.85 -1.50 -25.79
N GLU A 280 5.62 -2.35 -25.15
CA GLU A 280 6.85 -2.90 -25.72
C GLU A 280 6.51 -3.97 -26.74
N VAL A 281 7.07 -3.83 -27.96
CA VAL A 281 6.90 -4.78 -29.06
C VAL A 281 8.25 -5.28 -29.54
N ASN A 282 8.33 -6.60 -29.78
CA ASN A 282 9.56 -7.29 -30.12
C ASN A 282 9.53 -8.04 -31.46
N ASP A 283 8.35 -8.16 -32.08
CA ASP A 283 8.13 -8.85 -33.34
C ASP A 283 7.00 -8.21 -34.15
N ALA A 284 6.79 -8.70 -35.36
CA ALA A 284 5.79 -8.13 -36.28
C ALA A 284 4.35 -8.36 -35.79
N GLU A 285 4.07 -9.44 -35.10
CA GLU A 285 2.71 -9.75 -34.60
C GLU A 285 2.32 -8.84 -33.46
N SER A 286 3.19 -8.66 -32.46
CA SER A 286 2.97 -7.73 -31.35
C SER A 286 2.85 -6.28 -31.82
N LEU A 287 3.63 -5.89 -32.84
CA LEU A 287 3.50 -4.55 -33.41
C LEU A 287 2.14 -4.35 -34.10
N ILE A 288 1.69 -5.33 -34.91
CA ILE A 288 0.38 -5.25 -35.59
C ILE A 288 -0.76 -5.21 -34.57
N GLU A 289 -0.69 -6.03 -33.53
CA GLU A 289 -1.67 -6.02 -32.44
C GLU A 289 -1.73 -4.65 -31.76
N ALA A 290 -0.58 -4.09 -31.38
CA ALA A 290 -0.51 -2.76 -30.77
C ALA A 290 -1.01 -1.65 -31.69
N LEU A 291 -0.71 -1.73 -33.00
CA LEU A 291 -1.19 -0.77 -33.99
C LEU A 291 -2.72 -0.81 -34.17
N SER A 292 -3.30 -2.01 -34.15
CA SER A 292 -4.74 -2.21 -34.34
C SER A 292 -5.57 -1.95 -33.09
N ASN A 293 -4.95 -1.84 -31.93
CA ASN A 293 -5.65 -1.65 -30.66
C ASN A 293 -5.94 -0.14 -30.42
N PRO A 294 -7.20 0.31 -30.41
CA PRO A 294 -7.55 1.73 -30.29
C PRO A 294 -7.18 2.36 -28.94
N VAL A 295 -7.00 1.56 -27.89
CA VAL A 295 -6.62 2.09 -26.56
C VAL A 295 -5.12 2.28 -26.39
N VAL A 296 -4.30 1.78 -27.32
CA VAL A 296 -2.85 1.93 -27.30
C VAL A 296 -2.44 3.20 -28.06
N ALA A 297 -1.86 4.17 -27.37
CA ALA A 297 -1.32 5.37 -27.99
C ALA A 297 0.20 5.36 -28.14
N ASN A 298 0.90 4.66 -27.24
CA ASN A 298 2.36 4.64 -27.19
C ASN A 298 2.88 3.22 -27.42
N ILE A 299 3.83 3.07 -28.34
CA ILE A 299 4.45 1.79 -28.70
C ILE A 299 5.97 1.97 -28.62
N GLU A 300 6.65 1.06 -27.93
CA GLU A 300 8.09 1.05 -27.83
C GLU A 300 8.66 -0.18 -28.55
N VAL A 301 9.44 0.05 -29.60
CA VAL A 301 10.10 -1.03 -30.37
C VAL A 301 11.41 -1.40 -29.65
N ALA A 302 11.46 -2.59 -29.06
CA ALA A 302 12.57 -3.05 -28.24
C ALA A 302 13.55 -4.00 -28.95
N SER A 303 13.19 -4.47 -30.16
CA SER A 303 14.08 -5.27 -31.01
C SER A 303 13.86 -4.96 -32.48
N SER A 304 14.83 -5.33 -33.34
CA SER A 304 14.66 -5.21 -34.79
C SER A 304 13.51 -6.11 -35.27
N ILE A 305 12.52 -5.49 -35.93
CA ILE A 305 11.33 -6.19 -36.42
C ILE A 305 11.39 -6.29 -37.96
N ASP A 306 11.29 -7.50 -38.49
CA ASP A 306 11.20 -7.74 -39.92
C ASP A 306 9.72 -7.67 -40.37
N LEU A 307 9.40 -6.68 -41.21
CA LEU A 307 8.07 -6.47 -41.77
C LEU A 307 7.97 -6.84 -43.26
N SER A 308 8.99 -7.48 -43.81
CA SER A 308 9.08 -7.76 -45.25
C SER A 308 7.96 -8.66 -45.79
N GLU A 309 7.37 -9.50 -44.91
CA GLU A 309 6.26 -10.39 -45.27
C GLU A 309 4.87 -9.78 -44.95
N LYS A 310 4.82 -8.57 -44.38
CA LYS A 310 3.56 -7.93 -43.97
C LYS A 310 3.04 -6.97 -45.08
N SER A 311 1.73 -6.98 -45.25
CA SER A 311 1.08 -6.06 -46.19
C SER A 311 0.92 -4.66 -45.58
N ALA A 312 0.79 -3.68 -46.46
CA ALA A 312 0.51 -2.28 -46.03
C ALA A 312 -0.85 -2.18 -45.28
N GLU A 313 -1.80 -3.07 -45.57
CA GLU A 313 -3.11 -3.09 -44.90
C GLU A 313 -3.00 -3.56 -43.46
N GLU A 314 -2.11 -4.52 -43.16
CA GLU A 314 -1.85 -5.00 -41.81
C GLU A 314 -1.17 -3.96 -40.90
N LEU A 315 -0.48 -2.96 -41.53
CA LEU A 315 0.22 -1.89 -40.82
C LEU A 315 -0.56 -0.58 -40.81
N THR A 316 -1.84 -0.61 -41.20
CA THR A 316 -2.70 0.58 -41.19
C THR A 316 -3.40 0.74 -39.84
N PHE A 317 -3.39 1.97 -39.32
CA PHE A 317 -4.10 2.36 -38.11
C PHE A 317 -4.83 3.68 -38.32
N GLU A 318 -6.00 3.84 -37.65
CA GLU A 318 -6.88 5.01 -37.88
C GLU A 318 -6.62 6.15 -36.90
N GLU A 319 -5.83 5.91 -35.80
CA GLU A 319 -5.59 6.89 -34.76
C GLU A 319 -4.10 7.26 -34.67
N TYR A 320 -3.83 8.43 -34.09
CA TYR A 320 -2.44 8.86 -33.86
C TYR A 320 -1.80 8.00 -32.76
N LYS A 321 -0.66 7.36 -33.09
CA LYS A 321 0.17 6.58 -32.20
C LYS A 321 1.58 7.13 -32.18
N THR A 322 2.21 7.09 -31.02
CA THR A 322 3.64 7.37 -30.87
C THR A 322 4.39 6.06 -30.95
N ILE A 323 5.38 5.98 -31.82
CA ILE A 323 6.25 4.81 -31.95
C ILE A 323 7.67 5.26 -31.60
N ASP A 324 8.18 4.80 -30.49
CA ASP A 324 9.54 5.04 -30.04
C ASP A 324 10.41 3.80 -30.32
N ILE A 325 11.63 4.01 -30.79
CA ILE A 325 12.58 2.92 -31.05
C ILE A 325 13.69 3.03 -30.01
N LYS A 326 13.89 1.96 -29.26
CA LYS A 326 14.98 1.89 -28.28
C LYS A 326 16.34 2.08 -28.94
N GLU A 327 17.25 2.75 -28.22
CA GLU A 327 18.61 2.96 -28.70
C GLU A 327 19.32 1.61 -28.90
N GLY A 328 19.79 1.34 -30.11
CA GLY A 328 20.50 0.10 -30.47
C GLY A 328 19.65 -0.96 -31.18
N VAL A 329 18.40 -0.68 -31.50
CA VAL A 329 17.49 -1.54 -32.27
C VAL A 329 17.65 -1.33 -33.79
#